data_a3380fabbe69a3e682856baa1897f9ad
#
_entry.id   a3380fabbe69a3e682856baa1897f9ad
#
_cell.length_a   1.000
_cell.length_b   1.000
_cell.length_c   1.000
_cell.angle_alpha   90.00
_cell.angle_beta   90.00
_cell.angle_gamma   90.00
#
_symmetry.space_group_name_H-M   'P 1'
#
loop_
_entity.id
_entity.type
_entity.pdbx_description
1 polymer ?
#
loop_
_entity_poly.entity_id
_entity_poly.type
_entity_poly.pdbx_seq_one_letter_code
_entity_poly.pdbx_strand_id
1 'polypeptide(L)'
;REFDQLYYTWRTAVQSKNPYFEGNGLQGLANLMVSPANFEFYRVRRTHALDQFDFPVDSLMPLRMAQLALEKFQEYDDLYQIAGAYVSIGKYLNAHGRYSEALDTLTKALDCVNQHHLLYYHYKADTLDKLWPYAEGDTTYTGVPWITEEKVKTVPEWISRIREQLSVSYAGLGMKHASDYNRNIYLDILNFTRQDKELESRYISLEAGSRQMTLVLSVVIVGLVLVVILWWFFNKSSKTRNQVDVERLQQI
;
A
#
# COMPACT_ATOMS: atom_id res chain seq x y z
N ARG A 1 -0.52 -1.08 18.37
CA ARG A 1 0.68 -1.24 17.53
C ARG A 1 0.67 -0.27 16.34
N GLU A 2 -0.40 -0.24 15.53
CA GLU A 2 -0.50 0.68 14.37
C GLU A 2 -0.46 2.15 14.82
N PHE A 3 -1.28 2.55 15.79
CA PHE A 3 -1.24 3.88 16.38
C PHE A 3 0.16 4.28 16.85
N ASP A 4 0.86 3.39 17.54
CA ASP A 4 2.18 3.69 18.10
C ASP A 4 3.22 3.90 16.99
N GLN A 5 3.11 3.17 15.86
CA GLN A 5 3.97 3.37 14.69
C GLN A 5 3.69 4.73 14.01
N LEU A 6 2.43 5.07 13.77
CA LEU A 6 2.03 6.35 13.16
C LEU A 6 2.43 7.54 14.05
N TYR A 7 2.18 7.44 15.35
CA TYR A 7 2.59 8.45 16.31
C TYR A 7 4.11 8.63 16.35
N TYR A 8 4.88 7.54 16.33
CA TYR A 8 6.33 7.59 16.27
C TYR A 8 6.82 8.26 14.98
N THR A 9 6.22 7.91 13.82
CA THR A 9 6.52 8.55 12.54
C THR A 9 6.29 10.06 12.60
N TRP A 10 5.12 10.49 13.07
CA TRP A 10 4.81 11.90 13.25
C TRP A 10 5.81 12.60 14.18
N ARG A 11 6.05 12.06 15.36
CA ARG A 11 6.95 12.64 16.36
C ARG A 11 8.37 12.77 15.83
N THR A 12 8.88 11.76 15.15
CA THR A 12 10.22 11.79 14.54
C THR A 12 10.29 12.84 13.45
N ALA A 13 9.25 12.95 12.62
CA ALA A 13 9.16 13.98 11.57
C ALA A 13 9.18 15.40 12.13
N VAL A 14 8.42 15.67 13.20
CA VAL A 14 8.42 16.96 13.91
C VAL A 14 9.82 17.25 14.45
N GLN A 15 10.47 16.29 15.12
CA GLN A 15 11.81 16.46 15.68
C GLN A 15 12.88 16.73 14.61
N SER A 16 12.76 16.06 13.46
CA SER A 16 13.66 16.22 12.32
C SER A 16 13.30 17.40 11.41
N LYS A 17 12.23 18.14 11.74
CA LYS A 17 11.69 19.26 10.93
C LYS A 17 11.42 18.83 9.48
N ASN A 18 10.78 17.68 9.30
CA ASN A 18 10.39 17.16 7.98
C ASN A 18 8.88 17.25 7.80
N PRO A 19 8.34 18.32 7.17
CA PRO A 19 6.90 18.53 7.05
C PRO A 19 6.19 17.44 6.23
N TYR A 20 6.87 16.87 5.25
CA TYR A 20 6.30 15.81 4.41
C TYR A 20 5.96 14.54 5.22
N PHE A 21 6.92 14.03 6.00
CA PHE A 21 6.66 12.88 6.87
C PHE A 21 5.78 13.24 8.08
N GLU A 22 5.78 14.49 8.51
CA GLU A 22 4.81 15.00 9.49
C GLU A 22 3.38 14.85 8.94
N GLY A 23 3.14 15.30 7.70
CA GLY A 23 1.88 15.11 6.98
C GLY A 23 1.46 13.64 6.88
N ASN A 24 2.37 12.74 6.53
CA ASN A 24 2.09 11.30 6.45
C ASN A 24 1.66 10.71 7.81
N GLY A 25 2.33 11.07 8.89
CA GLY A 25 1.98 10.64 10.24
C GLY A 25 0.60 11.15 10.67
N LEU A 26 0.31 12.44 10.43
CA LEU A 26 -0.97 13.08 10.71
C LEU A 26 -2.12 12.42 9.92
N GLN A 27 -1.94 12.22 8.62
CA GLN A 27 -2.92 11.57 7.77
C GLN A 27 -3.23 10.13 8.22
N GLY A 28 -2.20 9.36 8.56
CA GLY A 28 -2.34 8.01 9.09
C GLY A 28 -3.14 7.98 10.39
N LEU A 29 -2.82 8.86 11.34
CA LEU A 29 -3.54 8.99 12.62
C LEU A 29 -4.99 9.44 12.42
N ALA A 30 -5.24 10.40 11.52
CA ALA A 30 -6.58 10.85 11.16
C ALA A 30 -7.43 9.68 10.62
N ASN A 31 -6.88 8.89 9.69
CA ASN A 31 -7.57 7.72 9.13
C ASN A 31 -7.87 6.63 10.16
N LEU A 32 -6.97 6.43 11.11
CA LEU A 32 -7.15 5.45 12.17
C LEU A 32 -8.28 5.84 13.12
N MET A 33 -8.47 7.14 13.38
CA MET A 33 -9.43 7.70 14.32
C MET A 33 -10.68 8.29 13.64
N VAL A 34 -10.91 8.01 12.36
CA VAL A 34 -11.95 8.64 11.54
C VAL A 34 -13.37 8.41 12.06
N SER A 35 -13.67 7.25 12.60
CA SER A 35 -15.00 6.95 13.18
C SER A 35 -15.09 7.39 14.64
N PRO A 36 -16.27 7.83 15.11
CA PRO A 36 -16.47 8.19 16.51
C PRO A 36 -16.06 7.09 17.50
N ALA A 37 -16.33 5.84 17.17
CA ALA A 37 -15.98 4.69 17.99
C ALA A 37 -14.45 4.48 18.08
N ASN A 38 -13.75 4.61 16.96
CA ASN A 38 -12.29 4.48 16.92
C ASN A 38 -11.63 5.67 17.64
N PHE A 39 -12.12 6.89 17.43
CA PHE A 39 -11.64 8.06 18.14
C PHE A 39 -11.72 7.86 19.66
N GLU A 40 -12.89 7.47 20.16
CA GLU A 40 -13.10 7.24 21.59
C GLU A 40 -12.19 6.13 22.13
N PHE A 41 -12.03 5.04 21.37
CA PHE A 41 -11.12 3.95 21.72
C PHE A 41 -9.69 4.44 21.94
N TYR A 42 -9.15 5.28 21.04
CA TYR A 42 -7.79 5.81 21.15
C TYR A 42 -7.71 6.95 22.16
N ARG A 43 -8.72 7.79 22.27
CA ARG A 43 -8.80 8.86 23.27
C ARG A 43 -8.56 8.34 24.68
N VAL A 44 -9.21 7.24 25.04
CA VAL A 44 -9.07 6.63 26.37
C VAL A 44 -7.71 5.91 26.55
N ARG A 45 -7.21 5.26 25.50
CA ARG A 45 -6.00 4.41 25.61
C ARG A 45 -4.70 5.12 25.30
N ARG A 46 -4.74 6.26 24.65
CA ARG A 46 -3.57 7.00 24.16
C ARG A 46 -3.61 8.48 24.54
N THR A 47 -4.30 8.82 25.62
CA THR A 47 -4.46 10.20 26.12
C THR A 47 -3.14 10.96 26.11
N HIS A 48 -2.09 10.43 26.74
CA HIS A 48 -0.80 11.09 26.83
C HIS A 48 -0.15 11.36 25.45
N ALA A 49 -0.35 10.49 24.47
CA ALA A 49 0.16 10.72 23.12
C ALA A 49 -0.68 11.76 22.38
N LEU A 50 -2.00 11.76 22.59
CA LEU A 50 -2.91 12.74 21.97
C LEU A 50 -2.73 14.14 22.56
N ASP A 51 -2.38 14.25 23.83
CA ASP A 51 -2.08 15.54 24.50
C ASP A 51 -0.79 16.21 24.00
N GLN A 52 -0.01 15.55 23.16
CA GLN A 52 1.20 16.12 22.55
C GLN A 52 0.93 16.98 21.32
N PHE A 53 -0.31 16.97 20.80
CA PHE A 53 -0.69 17.79 19.66
C PHE A 53 -1.15 19.19 20.12
N ASP A 54 -0.81 20.22 19.35
CA ASP A 54 -1.12 21.63 19.65
C ASP A 54 -2.60 21.99 19.39
N PHE A 55 -3.52 21.04 19.51
CA PHE A 55 -4.96 21.26 19.33
C PHE A 55 -5.80 20.35 20.27
N PRO A 56 -7.06 20.75 20.58
CA PRO A 56 -7.89 20.04 21.53
C PRO A 56 -8.14 18.56 21.15
N VAL A 57 -8.13 17.70 22.16
CA VAL A 57 -8.49 16.26 22.02
C VAL A 57 -10.01 16.12 22.10
N ASP A 58 -10.68 16.49 21.02
CA ASP A 58 -12.13 16.41 20.84
C ASP A 58 -12.50 15.64 19.57
N SER A 59 -13.78 15.49 19.29
CA SER A 59 -14.28 14.76 18.12
C SER A 59 -13.79 15.33 16.78
N LEU A 60 -13.35 16.58 16.71
CA LEU A 60 -12.80 17.22 15.52
C LEU A 60 -11.30 16.96 15.34
N MET A 61 -10.63 16.37 16.32
CA MET A 61 -9.20 16.12 16.26
C MET A 61 -8.76 15.36 14.99
N PRO A 62 -9.42 14.27 14.57
CA PRO A 62 -9.03 13.58 13.34
C PRO A 62 -9.18 14.46 12.08
N LEU A 63 -10.20 15.32 12.04
CA LEU A 63 -10.37 16.27 10.95
C LEU A 63 -9.24 17.31 10.92
N ARG A 64 -8.86 17.87 12.05
CA ARG A 64 -7.75 18.82 12.15
C ARG A 64 -6.43 18.18 11.72
N MET A 65 -6.18 16.93 12.12
CA MET A 65 -5.01 16.19 11.66
C MET A 65 -4.98 16.04 10.13
N ALA A 66 -6.11 15.69 9.52
CA ALA A 66 -6.21 15.54 8.07
C ALA A 66 -6.04 16.87 7.34
N GLN A 67 -6.57 17.98 7.89
CA GLN A 67 -6.41 19.32 7.35
C GLN A 67 -4.96 19.81 7.45
N LEU A 68 -4.31 19.60 8.58
CA LEU A 68 -2.89 19.93 8.74
C LEU A 68 -2.00 19.09 7.81
N ALA A 69 -2.33 17.81 7.62
CA ALA A 69 -1.64 16.98 6.62
C ALA A 69 -1.79 17.55 5.20
N LEU A 70 -3.00 18.01 4.85
CA LEU A 70 -3.26 18.68 3.55
C LEU A 70 -2.38 19.92 3.37
N GLU A 71 -2.31 20.80 4.38
CA GLU A 71 -1.45 21.99 4.35
C GLU A 71 0.02 21.61 4.12
N LYS A 72 0.53 20.58 4.83
CA LYS A 72 1.89 20.11 4.66
C LYS A 72 2.17 19.59 3.24
N PHE A 73 1.24 18.85 2.65
CA PHE A 73 1.42 18.33 1.28
C PHE A 73 1.29 19.43 0.21
N GLN A 74 0.49 20.46 0.46
CA GLN A 74 0.39 21.61 -0.44
C GLN A 74 1.70 22.41 -0.55
N GLU A 75 2.53 22.44 0.53
CA GLU A 75 3.87 23.05 0.48
C GLU A 75 4.81 22.38 -0.55
N TYR A 76 4.52 21.13 -0.94
CA TYR A 76 5.33 20.36 -1.90
C TYR A 76 4.68 20.19 -3.27
N ASP A 77 3.50 20.73 -3.49
CA ASP A 77 2.69 20.52 -4.71
C ASP A 77 2.51 19.02 -5.07
N ASP A 78 2.53 18.14 -4.07
CA ASP A 78 2.39 16.69 -4.29
C ASP A 78 0.91 16.32 -4.45
N LEU A 79 0.42 16.38 -5.68
CA LEU A 79 -0.97 16.09 -6.03
C LEU A 79 -1.43 14.70 -5.56
N TYR A 80 -0.52 13.73 -5.47
CA TYR A 80 -0.83 12.40 -4.99
C TYR A 80 -1.17 12.40 -3.50
N GLN A 81 -0.35 13.04 -2.67
CA GLN A 81 -0.57 13.15 -1.23
C GLN A 81 -1.73 14.12 -0.91
N ILE A 82 -1.85 15.20 -1.68
CA ILE A 82 -2.98 16.14 -1.58
C ILE A 82 -4.31 15.40 -1.82
N ALA A 83 -4.39 14.55 -2.85
CA ALA A 83 -5.57 13.73 -3.09
C ALA A 83 -5.87 12.81 -1.89
N GLY A 84 -4.85 12.17 -1.34
CA GLY A 84 -4.96 11.33 -0.15
C GLY A 84 -5.45 12.06 1.09
N ALA A 85 -5.01 13.29 1.32
CA ALA A 85 -5.47 14.13 2.42
C ALA A 85 -6.95 14.54 2.25
N TYR A 86 -7.37 14.90 1.03
CA TYR A 86 -8.79 15.14 0.73
C TYR A 86 -9.65 13.90 0.94
N VAL A 87 -9.15 12.71 0.58
CA VAL A 87 -9.86 11.44 0.88
C VAL A 87 -10.03 11.26 2.40
N SER A 88 -9.01 11.55 3.19
CA SER A 88 -9.08 11.44 4.65
C SER A 88 -10.10 12.40 5.25
N ILE A 89 -10.16 13.64 4.77
CA ILE A 89 -11.16 14.64 5.15
C ILE A 89 -12.56 14.16 4.73
N GLY A 90 -12.75 13.75 3.48
CA GLY A 90 -14.03 13.25 2.98
C GLY A 90 -14.55 12.05 3.74
N LYS A 91 -13.66 11.12 4.10
CA LYS A 91 -13.99 9.95 4.93
C LYS A 91 -14.46 10.35 6.34
N TYR A 92 -13.80 11.33 6.95
CA TYR A 92 -14.24 11.87 8.24
C TYR A 92 -15.64 12.50 8.12
N LEU A 93 -15.86 13.33 7.10
CA LEU A 93 -17.15 14.00 6.88
C LEU A 93 -18.28 13.00 6.64
N ASN A 94 -18.04 11.95 5.85
CA ASN A 94 -18.98 10.85 5.66
C ASN A 94 -19.32 10.12 6.98
N ALA A 95 -18.31 9.81 7.78
CA ALA A 95 -18.49 9.13 9.06
C ALA A 95 -19.31 9.96 10.07
N HIS A 96 -19.40 11.28 9.85
CA HIS A 96 -20.15 12.22 10.69
C HIS A 96 -21.45 12.73 10.03
N GLY A 97 -21.89 12.11 8.92
CA GLY A 97 -23.13 12.45 8.22
C GLY A 97 -23.10 13.77 7.43
N ARG A 98 -21.92 14.37 7.23
CA ARG A 98 -21.73 15.62 6.50
C ARG A 98 -21.51 15.35 5.00
N TYR A 99 -22.48 14.67 4.38
CA TYR A 99 -22.32 14.07 3.05
C TYR A 99 -22.12 15.10 1.93
N SER A 100 -22.76 16.28 1.97
CA SER A 100 -22.56 17.32 0.98
C SER A 100 -21.13 17.86 0.99
N GLU A 101 -20.62 18.14 2.18
CA GLU A 101 -19.23 18.63 2.32
C GLU A 101 -18.20 17.54 1.96
N ALA A 102 -18.54 16.27 2.25
CA ALA A 102 -17.74 15.14 1.82
C ALA A 102 -17.67 15.06 0.28
N LEU A 103 -18.80 15.23 -0.40
CA LEU A 103 -18.88 15.23 -1.86
C LEU A 103 -17.98 16.30 -2.47
N ASP A 104 -18.07 17.55 -1.98
CA ASP A 104 -17.24 18.67 -2.46
C ASP A 104 -15.73 18.37 -2.24
N THR A 105 -15.40 17.81 -1.09
CA THR A 105 -14.01 17.48 -0.73
C THR A 105 -13.47 16.34 -1.62
N LEU A 106 -14.26 15.30 -1.83
CA LEU A 106 -13.87 14.15 -2.65
C LEU A 106 -13.78 14.48 -4.14
N THR A 107 -14.57 15.46 -4.62
CA THR A 107 -14.43 16.00 -5.97
C THR A 107 -13.07 16.66 -6.14
N LYS A 108 -12.59 17.44 -5.16
CA LYS A 108 -11.23 18.00 -5.18
C LYS A 108 -10.15 16.90 -5.18
N ALA A 109 -10.36 15.81 -4.45
CA ALA A 109 -9.45 14.66 -4.51
C ALA A 109 -9.38 14.07 -5.92
N LEU A 110 -10.52 13.94 -6.59
CA LEU A 110 -10.59 13.42 -7.95
C LEU A 110 -9.91 14.37 -8.96
N ASP A 111 -10.07 15.68 -8.77
CA ASP A 111 -9.38 16.69 -9.59
C ASP A 111 -7.86 16.61 -9.43
N CYS A 112 -7.35 16.41 -8.21
CA CYS A 112 -5.91 16.20 -7.99
C CYS A 112 -5.39 14.95 -8.71
N VAL A 113 -6.15 13.84 -8.68
CA VAL A 113 -5.79 12.61 -9.40
C VAL A 113 -5.78 12.85 -10.92
N ASN A 114 -6.77 13.58 -11.45
CA ASN A 114 -6.82 13.94 -12.86
C ASN A 114 -5.62 14.80 -13.28
N GLN A 115 -5.28 15.80 -12.48
CA GLN A 115 -4.12 16.66 -12.74
C GLN A 115 -2.82 15.87 -12.68
N HIS A 116 -2.66 15.02 -11.68
CA HIS A 116 -1.50 14.13 -11.56
C HIS A 116 -1.36 13.23 -12.80
N HIS A 117 -2.46 12.65 -13.26
CA HIS A 117 -2.49 11.83 -14.46
C HIS A 117 -2.01 12.60 -15.70
N LEU A 118 -2.52 13.81 -15.92
CA LEU A 118 -2.11 14.66 -17.03
C LEU A 118 -0.64 15.05 -16.99
N LEU A 119 -0.10 15.35 -15.80
CA LEU A 119 1.28 15.78 -15.63
C LEU A 119 2.29 14.66 -15.86
N TYR A 120 2.01 13.48 -15.35
CA TYR A 120 3.00 12.40 -15.29
C TYR A 120 2.86 11.36 -16.39
N TYR A 121 1.65 11.20 -16.97
CA TYR A 121 1.41 10.10 -17.89
C TYR A 121 1.09 10.54 -19.31
N HIS A 122 0.82 11.82 -19.54
CA HIS A 122 0.61 12.43 -20.86
C HIS A 122 -0.38 11.68 -21.78
N TYR A 123 -1.37 11.01 -21.19
CA TYR A 123 -2.40 10.31 -21.95
C TYR A 123 -3.41 11.29 -22.56
N LYS A 124 -4.11 10.83 -23.58
CA LYS A 124 -5.18 11.62 -24.20
C LYS A 124 -6.28 11.93 -23.19
N ALA A 125 -6.91 13.08 -23.35
CA ALA A 125 -7.98 13.54 -22.47
C ALA A 125 -9.14 12.54 -22.35
N ASP A 126 -9.46 11.79 -23.42
CA ASP A 126 -10.50 10.77 -23.45
C ASP A 126 -10.30 9.64 -22.44
N THR A 127 -9.06 9.37 -22.01
CA THR A 127 -8.78 8.37 -20.96
C THR A 127 -9.15 8.85 -19.56
N LEU A 128 -9.36 10.15 -19.37
CA LEU A 128 -9.71 10.75 -18.08
C LEU A 128 -11.21 10.70 -17.77
N ASP A 129 -12.07 10.42 -18.73
CA ASP A 129 -13.52 10.35 -18.54
C ASP A 129 -13.93 9.42 -17.41
N LYS A 130 -13.14 8.35 -17.20
CA LYS A 130 -13.37 7.37 -16.12
C LYS A 130 -12.99 7.88 -14.74
N LEU A 131 -12.17 8.92 -14.67
CA LEU A 131 -11.75 9.55 -13.42
C LEU A 131 -12.68 10.70 -13.02
N TRP A 132 -13.47 11.21 -13.93
CA TRP A 132 -14.32 12.38 -13.71
C TRP A 132 -15.48 12.08 -12.76
N PRO A 133 -16.04 13.11 -12.11
CA PRO A 133 -17.21 12.98 -11.28
C PRO A 133 -18.39 12.38 -12.07
N TYR A 134 -19.32 11.78 -11.34
CA TYR A 134 -20.57 11.29 -11.93
C TYR A 134 -21.31 12.42 -12.65
N ALA A 135 -21.69 12.19 -13.91
CA ALA A 135 -22.57 13.06 -14.67
C ALA A 135 -24.02 12.60 -14.49
N GLU A 136 -24.94 13.55 -14.28
CA GLU A 136 -26.36 13.23 -14.16
C GLU A 136 -26.88 12.63 -15.48
N GLY A 137 -27.54 11.47 -15.38
CA GLY A 137 -28.03 10.72 -16.53
C GLY A 137 -27.04 9.68 -17.10
N ASP A 138 -25.79 9.67 -16.66
CA ASP A 138 -24.84 8.62 -17.03
C ASP A 138 -25.15 7.35 -16.24
N THR A 139 -25.88 6.44 -16.87
CA THR A 139 -26.22 5.13 -16.29
C THR A 139 -25.31 4.02 -16.83
N THR A 140 -24.45 4.31 -17.80
CA THR A 140 -23.58 3.32 -18.42
C THR A 140 -22.26 3.24 -17.67
N TYR A 141 -22.16 2.24 -16.79
CA TYR A 141 -20.89 1.79 -16.29
C TYR A 141 -20.18 1.00 -17.39
N THR A 142 -19.06 1.50 -17.86
CA THR A 142 -18.30 0.88 -18.97
C THR A 142 -17.10 0.06 -18.48
N GLY A 143 -17.07 -0.35 -17.22
CA GLY A 143 -15.93 -1.04 -16.65
C GLY A 143 -14.71 -0.13 -16.40
N VAL A 144 -13.56 -0.71 -16.11
CA VAL A 144 -12.29 0.02 -15.96
C VAL A 144 -11.30 -0.43 -17.05
N PRO A 145 -11.67 -0.34 -18.37
CA PRO A 145 -10.79 -0.83 -19.46
C PRO A 145 -9.46 -0.09 -19.49
N TRP A 146 -9.45 1.16 -19.09
CA TRP A 146 -8.27 2.00 -19.02
C TRP A 146 -7.24 1.53 -17.99
N ILE A 147 -7.64 0.85 -16.91
CA ILE A 147 -6.70 0.20 -15.96
C ILE A 147 -6.14 -1.09 -16.57
N THR A 148 -7.01 -1.93 -17.15
CA THR A 148 -6.65 -3.23 -17.70
C THR A 148 -5.83 -3.14 -18.98
N GLU A 149 -5.98 -2.05 -19.76
CA GLU A 149 -5.25 -1.83 -20.99
C GLU A 149 -3.92 -1.08 -20.79
N GLU A 150 -3.44 -0.98 -19.55
CA GLU A 150 -2.21 -0.26 -19.17
C GLU A 150 -2.18 1.23 -19.59
N LYS A 151 -3.31 1.78 -20.00
CA LYS A 151 -3.43 3.16 -20.45
C LYS A 151 -3.36 4.18 -19.33
N VAL A 152 -3.64 3.75 -18.08
CA VAL A 152 -3.58 4.60 -16.89
C VAL A 152 -2.72 3.90 -15.83
N LYS A 153 -1.55 4.47 -15.60
CA LYS A 153 -0.66 4.07 -14.49
C LYS A 153 -0.91 4.88 -13.22
N THR A 154 -1.93 5.73 -13.22
CA THR A 154 -2.33 6.49 -12.04
C THR A 154 -2.74 5.52 -10.95
N VAL A 155 -2.31 5.78 -9.73
CA VAL A 155 -2.43 4.88 -8.60
C VAL A 155 -3.88 4.41 -8.40
N PRO A 156 -4.20 3.15 -8.73
CA PRO A 156 -5.56 2.63 -8.63
C PRO A 156 -6.14 2.75 -7.22
N GLU A 157 -5.25 2.77 -6.22
CA GLU A 157 -5.62 2.83 -4.80
C GLU A 157 -6.37 4.12 -4.44
N TRP A 158 -5.89 5.29 -4.88
CA TRP A 158 -6.58 6.55 -4.56
C TRP A 158 -7.90 6.66 -5.30
N ILE A 159 -7.93 6.27 -6.59
CA ILE A 159 -9.18 6.28 -7.36
C ILE A 159 -10.22 5.36 -6.71
N SER A 160 -9.80 4.17 -6.29
CA SER A 160 -10.64 3.22 -5.57
C SER A 160 -11.23 3.83 -4.30
N ARG A 161 -10.39 4.43 -3.45
CA ARG A 161 -10.83 5.07 -2.18
C ARG A 161 -11.73 6.28 -2.42
N ILE A 162 -11.43 7.11 -3.42
CA ILE A 162 -12.29 8.24 -3.81
C ILE A 162 -13.66 7.72 -4.22
N ARG A 163 -13.73 6.72 -5.11
CA ARG A 163 -14.99 6.15 -5.60
C ARG A 163 -15.79 5.46 -4.51
N GLU A 164 -15.14 4.76 -3.58
CA GLU A 164 -15.76 4.23 -2.37
C GLU A 164 -16.45 5.33 -1.58
N GLN A 165 -15.73 6.39 -1.25
CA GLN A 165 -16.24 7.48 -0.42
C GLN A 165 -17.29 8.34 -1.13
N LEU A 166 -17.17 8.56 -2.44
CA LEU A 166 -18.21 9.20 -3.25
C LEU A 166 -19.51 8.38 -3.23
N SER A 167 -19.41 7.05 -3.33
CA SER A 167 -20.57 6.16 -3.20
C SER A 167 -21.29 6.36 -1.87
N VAL A 168 -20.55 6.47 -0.77
CA VAL A 168 -21.11 6.72 0.58
C VAL A 168 -21.78 8.10 0.64
N SER A 169 -21.13 9.15 0.12
CA SER A 169 -21.68 10.51 0.09
C SER A 169 -23.00 10.57 -0.68
N TYR A 170 -23.03 9.99 -1.89
CA TYR A 170 -24.25 9.95 -2.70
C TYR A 170 -25.36 9.12 -2.08
N ALA A 171 -25.03 7.99 -1.43
CA ALA A 171 -26.01 7.21 -0.68
C ALA A 171 -26.63 8.01 0.47
N GLY A 172 -25.80 8.73 1.24
CA GLY A 172 -26.25 9.59 2.33
C GLY A 172 -27.12 10.75 1.88
N LEU A 173 -26.96 11.21 0.64
CA LEU A 173 -27.79 12.25 0.00
C LEU A 173 -29.03 11.67 -0.70
N GLY A 174 -29.25 10.36 -0.66
CA GLY A 174 -30.37 9.69 -1.33
C GLY A 174 -30.22 9.56 -2.87
N MET A 175 -29.05 9.84 -3.42
CA MET A 175 -28.74 9.81 -4.85
C MET A 175 -28.31 8.40 -5.29
N LYS A 176 -29.27 7.47 -5.33
CA LYS A 176 -28.99 6.04 -5.51
C LYS A 176 -28.19 5.73 -6.77
N HIS A 177 -28.55 6.30 -7.93
CA HIS A 177 -27.86 6.01 -9.20
C HIS A 177 -26.37 6.43 -9.16
N ALA A 178 -26.08 7.62 -8.64
CA ALA A 178 -24.72 8.11 -8.46
C ALA A 178 -23.94 7.25 -7.46
N SER A 179 -24.56 6.82 -6.39
CA SER A 179 -23.97 5.91 -5.42
C SER A 179 -23.61 4.57 -6.06
N ASP A 180 -24.55 3.94 -6.78
CA ASP A 180 -24.34 2.65 -7.45
C ASP A 180 -23.24 2.74 -8.53
N TYR A 181 -23.20 3.82 -9.31
CA TYR A 181 -22.16 4.09 -10.30
C TYR A 181 -20.76 4.10 -9.66
N ASN A 182 -20.56 4.91 -8.62
CA ASN A 182 -19.28 5.01 -7.94
C ASN A 182 -18.89 3.70 -7.26
N ARG A 183 -19.87 2.99 -6.64
CA ARG A 183 -19.64 1.69 -6.01
C ARG A 183 -19.18 0.64 -7.03
N ASN A 184 -19.76 0.60 -8.20
CA ASN A 184 -19.39 -0.37 -9.24
C ASN A 184 -17.96 -0.14 -9.72
N ILE A 185 -17.56 1.12 -9.96
CA ILE A 185 -16.16 1.45 -10.28
C ILE A 185 -15.21 0.99 -9.16
N TYR A 186 -15.55 1.30 -7.91
CA TYR A 186 -14.79 0.84 -6.75
C TYR A 186 -14.59 -0.69 -6.73
N LEU A 187 -15.68 -1.44 -6.92
CA LEU A 187 -15.64 -2.90 -6.88
C LEU A 187 -14.80 -3.48 -8.03
N ASP A 188 -14.85 -2.89 -9.21
CA ASP A 188 -14.05 -3.35 -10.35
C ASP A 188 -12.55 -3.11 -10.12
N ILE A 189 -12.18 -1.92 -9.63
CA ILE A 189 -10.80 -1.63 -9.24
C ILE A 189 -10.32 -2.59 -8.16
N LEU A 190 -11.17 -2.86 -7.16
CA LEU A 190 -10.84 -3.78 -6.08
C LEU A 190 -10.62 -5.21 -6.59
N ASN A 191 -11.46 -5.68 -7.51
CA ASN A 191 -11.31 -7.01 -8.12
C ASN A 191 -10.02 -7.10 -8.95
N PHE A 192 -9.73 -6.07 -9.74
CA PHE A 192 -8.49 -5.97 -10.50
C PHE A 192 -7.25 -6.02 -9.60
N THR A 193 -7.20 -5.19 -8.55
CA THR A 193 -6.06 -5.15 -7.62
C THR A 193 -5.91 -6.42 -6.77
N ARG A 194 -7.02 -7.13 -6.52
CA ARG A 194 -6.96 -8.46 -5.85
C ARG A 194 -6.35 -9.52 -6.73
N GLN A 195 -6.70 -9.55 -8.02
CA GLN A 195 -6.10 -10.48 -8.98
C GLN A 195 -4.59 -10.24 -9.10
N ASP A 196 -4.19 -8.99 -9.17
CA ASP A 196 -2.78 -8.60 -9.24
C ASP A 196 -2.01 -9.03 -7.98
N LYS A 197 -2.56 -8.78 -6.79
CA LYS A 197 -1.97 -9.24 -5.52
C LYS A 197 -1.89 -10.76 -5.40
N GLU A 198 -2.85 -11.48 -5.94
CA GLU A 198 -2.82 -12.94 -5.95
C GLU A 198 -1.70 -13.47 -6.88
N LEU A 199 -1.55 -12.89 -8.06
CA LEU A 199 -0.45 -13.21 -8.98
C LEU A 199 0.91 -12.87 -8.36
N GLU A 200 1.05 -11.71 -7.72
CA GLU A 200 2.27 -11.31 -7.02
C GLU A 200 2.60 -12.28 -5.87
N SER A 201 1.61 -12.65 -5.05
CA SER A 201 1.81 -13.60 -3.96
C SER A 201 2.23 -14.98 -4.46
N ARG A 202 1.66 -15.44 -5.58
CA ARG A 202 2.06 -16.69 -6.26
C ARG A 202 3.49 -16.59 -6.79
N TYR A 203 3.85 -15.46 -7.40
CA TYR A 203 5.21 -15.24 -7.89
C TYR A 203 6.23 -15.27 -6.73
N ILE A 204 5.98 -14.56 -5.64
CA ILE A 204 6.84 -14.54 -4.44
C ILE A 204 6.98 -15.95 -3.84
N SER A 205 5.88 -16.72 -3.78
CA SER A 205 5.92 -18.10 -3.28
C SER A 205 6.72 -19.04 -4.16
N LEU A 206 6.63 -18.90 -5.48
CA LEU A 206 7.42 -19.67 -6.45
C LEU A 206 8.90 -19.29 -6.40
N GLU A 207 9.23 -18.01 -6.25
CA GLU A 207 10.60 -17.54 -6.10
C GLU A 207 11.24 -18.06 -4.80
N ALA A 208 10.49 -18.04 -3.69
CA ALA A 208 10.96 -18.61 -2.41
C ALA A 208 11.20 -20.12 -2.53
N GLY A 209 10.29 -20.86 -3.20
CA GLY A 209 10.44 -22.28 -3.49
C GLY A 209 11.67 -22.57 -4.35
N SER A 210 11.90 -21.77 -5.38
CA SER A 210 13.08 -21.88 -6.27
C SER A 210 14.40 -21.65 -5.50
N ARG A 211 14.45 -20.64 -4.62
CA ARG A 211 15.63 -20.38 -3.76
C ARG A 211 15.91 -21.54 -2.81
N GLN A 212 14.86 -22.11 -2.17
CA GLN A 212 15.02 -23.30 -1.32
C GLN A 212 15.56 -24.50 -2.12
N MET A 213 15.02 -24.73 -3.31
CA MET A 213 15.47 -25.83 -4.18
C MET A 213 16.93 -25.68 -4.61
N THR A 214 17.37 -24.45 -4.91
CA THR A 214 18.76 -24.12 -5.24
C THR A 214 19.68 -24.36 -4.06
N LEU A 215 19.28 -24.00 -2.84
CA LEU A 215 20.06 -24.30 -1.64
C LEU A 215 20.20 -25.80 -1.38
N VAL A 216 19.10 -26.56 -1.47
CA VAL A 216 19.12 -28.02 -1.33
C VAL A 216 20.04 -28.66 -2.36
N LEU A 217 19.94 -28.24 -3.62
CA LEU A 217 20.77 -28.74 -4.70
C LEU A 217 22.25 -28.43 -4.45
N SER A 218 22.58 -27.23 -3.98
CA SER A 218 23.94 -26.83 -3.62
C SER A 218 24.53 -27.69 -2.50
N VAL A 219 23.74 -27.99 -1.46
CA VAL A 219 24.16 -28.88 -0.36
C VAL A 219 24.40 -30.30 -0.86
N VAL A 220 23.55 -30.83 -1.73
CA VAL A 220 23.72 -32.15 -2.34
C VAL A 220 24.99 -32.22 -3.18
N ILE A 221 25.26 -31.20 -4.00
CA ILE A 221 26.47 -31.14 -4.83
C ILE A 221 27.73 -31.11 -3.95
N VAL A 222 27.74 -30.28 -2.91
CA VAL A 222 28.87 -30.22 -1.95
C VAL A 222 29.08 -31.58 -1.27
N GLY A 223 27.99 -32.25 -0.85
CA GLY A 223 28.02 -33.60 -0.27
C GLY A 223 28.65 -34.62 -1.22
N LEU A 224 28.22 -34.62 -2.49
CA LEU A 224 28.80 -35.51 -3.52
C LEU A 224 30.30 -35.25 -3.76
N VAL A 225 30.70 -34.00 -3.81
CA VAL A 225 32.13 -33.63 -3.96
C VAL A 225 32.94 -34.15 -2.77
N LEU A 226 32.44 -34.02 -1.53
CA LEU A 226 33.10 -34.55 -0.34
C LEU A 226 33.23 -36.09 -0.39
N VAL A 227 32.19 -36.80 -0.84
CA VAL A 227 32.24 -38.25 -0.98
C VAL A 227 33.32 -38.66 -2.01
N VAL A 228 33.41 -37.96 -3.14
CA VAL A 228 34.44 -38.24 -4.18
C VAL A 228 35.85 -37.98 -3.62
N ILE A 229 36.06 -36.89 -2.88
CA ILE A 229 37.33 -36.56 -2.24
C ILE A 229 37.72 -37.64 -1.23
N LEU A 230 36.79 -38.07 -0.37
CA LEU A 230 37.04 -39.12 0.60
C LEU A 230 37.37 -40.47 -0.08
N TRP A 231 36.61 -40.83 -1.10
CA TRP A 231 36.86 -42.04 -1.89
C TRP A 231 38.26 -42.00 -2.51
N TRP A 232 38.65 -40.86 -3.10
CA TRP A 232 40.00 -40.68 -3.68
C TRP A 232 41.10 -40.79 -2.65
N PHE A 233 40.89 -40.21 -1.44
CA PHE A 233 41.84 -40.30 -0.31
C PHE A 233 42.00 -41.73 0.18
N PHE A 234 40.92 -42.48 0.35
CA PHE A 234 40.94 -43.87 0.77
C PHE A 234 41.60 -44.75 -0.30
N ASN A 235 41.29 -44.56 -1.54
CA ASN A 235 41.89 -45.30 -2.65
C ASN A 235 43.42 -45.07 -2.75
N LYS A 236 43.83 -43.80 -2.60
CA LYS A 236 45.27 -43.44 -2.56
C LYS A 236 45.97 -44.06 -1.35
N SER A 237 45.37 -43.98 -0.17
CA SER A 237 45.93 -44.55 1.07
C SER A 237 46.04 -46.07 0.96
N SER A 238 45.06 -46.77 0.39
CA SER A 238 45.07 -48.21 0.18
C SER A 238 46.17 -48.62 -0.79
N LYS A 239 46.41 -47.89 -1.88
CA LYS A 239 47.51 -48.15 -2.82
C LYS A 239 48.88 -48.02 -2.15
N THR A 240 49.06 -46.99 -1.33
CA THR A 240 50.31 -46.76 -0.61
C THR A 240 50.58 -47.87 0.43
N ARG A 241 49.56 -48.35 1.16
CA ARG A 241 49.73 -49.49 2.05
C ARG A 241 50.08 -50.75 1.33
N ASN A 242 49.45 -51.09 0.23
CA ASN A 242 49.75 -52.26 -0.55
C ASN A 242 51.20 -52.24 -1.14
N GLN A 243 51.71 -51.09 -1.51
CA GLN A 243 53.11 -50.94 -1.97
C GLN A 243 54.12 -51.18 -0.86
N VAL A 244 53.86 -50.66 0.36
CA VAL A 244 54.72 -50.87 1.53
C VAL A 244 54.73 -52.35 1.98
N ASP A 245 53.59 -53.02 1.88
CA ASP A 245 53.48 -54.42 2.23
C ASP A 245 54.19 -55.34 1.20
N VAL A 246 54.16 -55.00 -0.11
CA VAL A 246 54.93 -55.72 -1.15
C VAL A 246 56.43 -55.50 -1.00
N GLU A 247 56.88 -54.29 -0.69
CA GLU A 247 58.32 -54.01 -0.46
C GLU A 247 58.83 -54.77 0.78
N ARG A 248 58.06 -54.92 1.86
CA ARG A 248 58.42 -55.71 3.02
C ARG A 248 58.52 -57.20 2.74
N LEU A 249 57.67 -57.72 1.88
CA LEU A 249 57.70 -59.14 1.46
C LEU A 249 58.86 -59.46 0.53
N GLN A 250 59.42 -58.49 -0.16
CA GLN A 250 60.61 -58.66 -1.04
C GLN A 250 61.96 -58.60 -0.26
N GLN A 251 61.94 -58.17 1.00
CA GLN A 251 63.11 -58.04 1.85
C GLN A 251 63.31 -59.27 2.80
N ILE A 252 62.43 -60.27 2.74
CA ILE A 252 62.56 -61.57 3.44
C ILE A 252 63.03 -62.66 2.46
#